data_32cf184d2f4405a4a215eab95320a72b
#
_entry.id   32cf184d2f4405a4a215eab95320a72b
#
_cell.length_a   1.000
_cell.length_b   1.000
_cell.length_c   1.000
_cell.angle_alpha   90.00
_cell.angle_beta   90.00
_cell.angle_gamma   90.00
#
_symmetry.space_group_name_H-M   'P 1'
#
loop_
_entity.id
_entity.type
_entity.pdbx_description
1 polymer ?
#
loop_
_entity_poly.entity_id
_entity_poly.type
_entity_poly.pdbx_seq_one_letter_code
_entity_poly.pdbx_strand_id
1 'polypeptide(L)'
;MKTLLKEKTGSISILPIGFIFLLLSLTFLTVEMGAAYENYDYCMDVLQRSCNSAVEANIDDTYRADKVLLLDAAGAEADFYSFVSNDLSSKYRTDIISVACRETPPSMTVTGAVTFDTVFGQYEWDDLTFTFKVRATNYDLD
;
A
#
# COMPACT_ATOMS: atom_id res chain seq x y z
N MET A 1 -26.76 54.52 -26.59
CA MET A 1 -27.24 53.12 -26.56
C MET A 1 -26.23 52.11 -27.18
N LYS A 2 -24.89 52.28 -26.99
CA LYS A 2 -23.85 51.44 -27.55
C LYS A 2 -22.92 50.78 -26.52
N THR A 3 -23.20 50.94 -25.22
CA THR A 3 -22.31 50.46 -24.13
C THR A 3 -22.75 49.12 -23.50
N LEU A 4 -23.98 48.66 -23.76
CA LEU A 4 -24.51 47.42 -23.16
C LEU A 4 -24.16 46.12 -23.93
N LEU A 5 -23.63 46.21 -25.16
CA LEU A 5 -23.23 45.04 -25.96
C LEU A 5 -21.80 44.60 -25.71
N LYS A 6 -21.00 45.36 -24.98
CA LYS A 6 -19.58 45.05 -24.71
C LYS A 6 -19.38 44.12 -23.53
N GLU A 7 -20.36 43.97 -22.66
CA GLU A 7 -20.26 43.11 -21.46
C GLU A 7 -20.61 41.65 -21.74
N LYS A 8 -21.37 41.34 -22.77
CA LYS A 8 -21.73 39.95 -23.11
C LYS A 8 -20.62 39.12 -23.70
N THR A 9 -19.61 39.73 -24.35
CA THR A 9 -18.49 39.03 -24.95
C THR A 9 -17.45 38.57 -23.94
N GLY A 10 -17.30 39.27 -22.81
CA GLY A 10 -16.40 38.88 -21.74
C GLY A 10 -16.87 37.62 -20.97
N SER A 11 -18.18 37.53 -20.72
CA SER A 11 -18.79 36.40 -19.99
C SER A 11 -18.75 35.09 -20.75
N ILE A 12 -18.84 35.12 -22.09
CA ILE A 12 -18.81 33.93 -22.95
C ILE A 12 -17.39 33.32 -22.99
N SER A 13 -16.35 34.14 -22.84
CA SER A 13 -14.96 33.64 -22.85
C SER A 13 -14.52 33.01 -21.54
N ILE A 14 -15.10 33.40 -20.41
CA ILE A 14 -14.78 32.89 -19.08
C ILE A 14 -15.29 31.46 -18.90
N LEU A 15 -16.45 31.15 -19.42
CA LEU A 15 -17.10 29.85 -19.26
C LEU A 15 -16.29 28.67 -19.87
N PRO A 16 -15.79 28.73 -21.13
CA PRO A 16 -14.95 27.70 -21.68
C PRO A 16 -13.59 27.59 -20.97
N ILE A 17 -13.01 28.70 -20.52
CA ILE A 17 -11.75 28.66 -19.74
C ILE A 17 -11.98 27.96 -18.41
N GLY A 18 -13.07 28.26 -17.70
CA GLY A 18 -13.45 27.58 -16.46
C GLY A 18 -13.70 26.07 -16.68
N PHE A 19 -14.31 25.70 -17.80
CA PHE A 19 -14.55 24.31 -18.15
C PHE A 19 -13.24 23.55 -18.44
N ILE A 20 -12.31 24.16 -19.18
CA ILE A 20 -10.98 23.57 -19.43
C ILE A 20 -10.24 23.39 -18.10
N PHE A 21 -10.26 24.37 -17.20
CA PHE A 21 -9.63 24.25 -15.91
C PHE A 21 -10.24 23.13 -15.05
N LEU A 22 -11.56 22.98 -15.09
CA LEU A 22 -12.26 21.89 -14.41
C LEU A 22 -11.81 20.51 -14.94
N LEU A 23 -11.72 20.36 -16.28
CA LEU A 23 -11.25 19.12 -16.91
C LEU A 23 -9.81 18.79 -16.52
N LEU A 24 -8.93 19.79 -16.54
CA LEU A 24 -7.52 19.62 -16.14
C LEU A 24 -7.43 19.21 -14.66
N SER A 25 -8.21 19.84 -13.77
CA SER A 25 -8.24 19.48 -12.35
C SER A 25 -8.75 18.06 -12.12
N LEU A 26 -9.77 17.63 -12.88
CA LEU A 26 -10.31 16.28 -12.80
C LEU A 26 -9.29 15.24 -13.30
N THR A 27 -8.59 15.54 -14.39
CA THR A 27 -7.53 14.67 -14.92
C THR A 27 -6.39 14.54 -13.92
N PHE A 28 -5.96 15.65 -13.32
CA PHE A 28 -4.95 15.65 -12.27
C PHE A 28 -5.34 14.76 -11.10
N LEU A 29 -6.56 14.91 -10.58
CA LEU A 29 -7.07 14.10 -9.48
C LEU A 29 -7.12 12.61 -9.84
N THR A 30 -7.53 12.28 -11.07
CA THR A 30 -7.61 10.89 -11.54
C THR A 30 -6.22 10.25 -11.61
N VAL A 31 -5.22 10.97 -12.10
CA VAL A 31 -3.83 10.47 -12.17
C VAL A 31 -3.29 10.22 -10.76
N GLU A 32 -3.50 11.16 -9.83
CA GLU A 32 -3.04 11.03 -8.45
C GLU A 32 -3.67 9.83 -7.74
N MET A 33 -4.99 9.68 -7.88
CA MET A 33 -5.71 8.54 -7.28
C MET A 33 -5.27 7.20 -7.90
N GLY A 34 -5.05 7.16 -9.21
CA GLY A 34 -4.56 5.96 -9.90
C GLY A 34 -3.18 5.55 -9.40
N ALA A 35 -2.25 6.49 -9.33
CA ALA A 35 -0.90 6.23 -8.83
C ALA A 35 -0.88 5.84 -7.35
N ALA A 36 -1.72 6.45 -6.53
CA ALA A 36 -1.87 6.08 -5.12
C ALA A 36 -2.36 4.64 -4.96
N TYR A 37 -3.34 4.23 -5.78
CA TYR A 37 -3.87 2.86 -5.76
C TYR A 37 -2.79 1.85 -6.19
N GLU A 38 -2.07 2.10 -7.30
CA GLU A 38 -1.00 1.23 -7.78
C GLU A 38 0.13 1.08 -6.75
N ASN A 39 0.53 2.17 -6.10
CA ASN A 39 1.54 2.14 -5.05
C ASN A 39 1.08 1.33 -3.83
N TYR A 40 -0.18 1.50 -3.42
CA TYR A 40 -0.76 0.72 -2.32
C TYR A 40 -0.80 -0.77 -2.65
N ASP A 41 -1.30 -1.13 -3.83
CA ASP A 41 -1.42 -2.53 -4.28
C ASP A 41 -0.05 -3.22 -4.35
N TYR A 42 0.95 -2.55 -4.91
CA TYR A 42 2.33 -3.02 -4.91
C TYR A 42 2.86 -3.27 -3.49
N CYS A 43 2.66 -2.32 -2.56
CA CYS A 43 3.10 -2.50 -1.19
C CYS A 43 2.41 -3.69 -0.51
N MET A 44 1.10 -3.84 -0.71
CA MET A 44 0.33 -4.95 -0.15
C MET A 44 0.81 -6.29 -0.68
N ASP A 45 1.12 -6.39 -1.98
CA ASP A 45 1.67 -7.59 -2.60
C ASP A 45 3.03 -7.99 -2.00
N VAL A 46 3.94 -7.02 -1.85
CA VAL A 46 5.26 -7.25 -1.25
C VAL A 46 5.10 -7.70 0.20
N LEU A 47 4.31 -6.99 1.01
CA LEU A 47 4.10 -7.31 2.41
C LEU A 47 3.44 -8.68 2.61
N GLN A 48 2.44 -9.01 1.80
CA GLN A 48 1.77 -10.31 1.86
C GLN A 48 2.71 -11.44 1.47
N ARG A 49 3.49 -11.26 0.39
CA ARG A 49 4.49 -12.24 -0.04
C ARG A 49 5.58 -12.43 1.01
N SER A 50 6.12 -11.35 1.58
CA SER A 50 7.11 -11.42 2.65
C SER A 50 6.57 -12.15 3.88
N CYS A 51 5.30 -11.89 4.23
CA CYS A 51 4.63 -12.60 5.33
C CYS A 51 4.49 -14.11 5.06
N ASN A 52 4.06 -14.48 3.85
CA ASN A 52 3.95 -15.88 3.46
C ASN A 52 5.31 -16.59 3.48
N SER A 53 6.33 -15.98 2.86
CA SER A 53 7.67 -16.54 2.79
C SER A 53 8.31 -16.70 4.17
N ALA A 54 8.10 -15.73 5.06
CA ALA A 54 8.63 -15.79 6.42
C ALA A 54 7.99 -16.95 7.23
N VAL A 55 6.69 -17.18 7.09
CA VAL A 55 6.02 -18.32 7.72
C VAL A 55 6.53 -19.63 7.13
N GLU A 56 6.59 -19.74 5.79
CA GLU A 56 7.04 -20.97 5.13
C GLU A 56 8.50 -21.35 5.47
N ALA A 57 9.39 -20.35 5.55
CA ALA A 57 10.80 -20.58 5.85
C ALA A 57 11.07 -21.02 7.29
N ASN A 58 10.14 -20.72 8.21
CA ASN A 58 10.32 -20.94 9.64
C ASN A 58 9.39 -22.03 10.23
N ILE A 59 8.86 -22.91 9.37
CA ILE A 59 8.12 -24.09 9.82
C ILE A 59 9.13 -25.17 10.24
N ASP A 60 8.99 -25.63 11.47
CA ASP A 60 9.77 -26.78 11.97
C ASP A 60 9.17 -28.09 11.47
N ASP A 61 9.89 -28.75 10.56
CA ASP A 61 9.51 -30.03 9.98
C ASP A 61 9.75 -31.23 10.92
N THR A 62 10.38 -31.00 12.10
CA THR A 62 10.75 -32.09 13.03
C THR A 62 9.52 -32.86 13.52
N TYR A 63 8.39 -32.19 13.62
CA TYR A 63 7.12 -32.76 14.07
C TYR A 63 6.18 -33.22 12.96
N ARG A 64 6.66 -33.21 11.71
CA ARG A 64 5.83 -33.60 10.55
C ARG A 64 5.33 -35.06 10.64
N ALA A 65 6.09 -35.94 11.28
CA ALA A 65 5.68 -37.35 11.52
C ALA A 65 4.46 -37.44 12.45
N ASP A 66 4.31 -36.50 13.36
CA ASP A 66 3.21 -36.44 14.33
C ASP A 66 2.04 -35.58 13.81
N LYS A 67 2.09 -35.11 12.55
CA LYS A 67 1.12 -34.21 11.91
C LYS A 67 0.95 -32.87 12.65
N VAL A 68 1.99 -32.41 13.30
CA VAL A 68 2.01 -31.10 13.97
C VAL A 68 3.03 -30.21 13.26
N LEU A 69 2.56 -29.07 12.76
CA LEU A 69 3.43 -28.02 12.25
C LEU A 69 3.60 -26.96 13.33
N LEU A 70 4.85 -26.64 13.63
CA LEU A 70 5.20 -25.59 14.59
C LEU A 70 5.92 -24.46 13.84
N LEU A 71 5.61 -23.23 14.21
CA LEU A 71 6.26 -22.05 13.70
C LEU A 71 7.32 -21.56 14.69
N ASP A 72 8.56 -21.38 14.22
CA ASP A 72 9.52 -20.53 14.94
C ASP A 72 9.11 -19.05 14.79
N ALA A 73 8.44 -18.55 15.83
CA ALA A 73 7.90 -17.19 15.82
C ALA A 73 8.98 -16.11 15.72
N ALA A 74 10.14 -16.35 16.38
CA ALA A 74 11.25 -15.39 16.38
C ALA A 74 11.96 -15.34 15.01
N GLY A 75 12.19 -16.51 14.42
CA GLY A 75 12.75 -16.61 13.06
C GLY A 75 11.83 -16.00 12.03
N ALA A 76 10.53 -16.30 12.08
CA ALA A 76 9.56 -15.76 11.16
C ALA A 76 9.46 -14.23 11.23
N GLU A 77 9.50 -13.64 12.42
CA GLU A 77 9.51 -12.18 12.59
C GLU A 77 10.77 -11.57 12.01
N ALA A 78 11.95 -12.13 12.28
CA ALA A 78 13.23 -11.63 11.76
C ALA A 78 13.29 -11.72 10.22
N ASP A 79 12.86 -12.83 9.64
CA ASP A 79 12.84 -13.03 8.20
C ASP A 79 11.82 -12.11 7.52
N PHE A 80 10.68 -11.86 8.14
CA PHE A 80 9.72 -10.90 7.60
C PHE A 80 10.35 -9.51 7.42
N TYR A 81 11.02 -8.99 8.45
CA TYR A 81 11.70 -7.69 8.36
C TYR A 81 12.80 -7.70 7.29
N SER A 82 13.56 -8.81 7.20
CA SER A 82 14.59 -8.98 6.18
C SER A 82 14.01 -8.96 4.76
N PHE A 83 12.95 -9.71 4.51
CA PHE A 83 12.30 -9.76 3.18
C PHE A 83 11.68 -8.41 2.81
N VAL A 84 10.98 -7.76 3.73
CA VAL A 84 10.42 -6.42 3.47
C VAL A 84 11.52 -5.42 3.14
N SER A 85 12.63 -5.43 3.89
CA SER A 85 13.74 -4.50 3.64
C SER A 85 14.45 -4.73 2.31
N ASN A 86 14.45 -5.96 1.81
CA ASN A 86 15.09 -6.33 0.54
C ASN A 86 14.17 -6.10 -0.67
N ASP A 87 12.88 -6.38 -0.53
CA ASP A 87 11.93 -6.41 -1.64
C ASP A 87 11.18 -5.09 -1.83
N LEU A 88 11.01 -4.32 -0.74
CA LEU A 88 10.32 -3.05 -0.81
C LEU A 88 11.28 -1.93 -1.25
N SER A 89 10.91 -1.20 -2.28
CA SER A 89 11.69 -0.05 -2.74
C SER A 89 11.80 1.03 -1.68
N SER A 90 12.96 1.71 -1.61
CA SER A 90 13.26 2.77 -0.64
C SER A 90 12.33 3.99 -0.70
N LYS A 91 11.51 4.12 -1.75
CA LYS A 91 10.49 5.17 -1.85
C LYS A 91 9.29 4.93 -0.91
N TYR A 92 9.15 3.71 -0.39
CA TYR A 92 8.09 3.34 0.54
C TYR A 92 8.65 3.28 1.96
N ARG A 93 8.00 3.96 2.87
CA ARG A 93 8.32 3.92 4.29
C ARG A 93 7.28 3.08 5.01
N THR A 94 7.73 2.05 5.69
CA THR A 94 6.85 1.17 6.48
C THR A 94 7.06 1.41 7.96
N ASP A 95 5.96 1.51 8.69
CA ASP A 95 5.93 1.52 10.15
C ASP A 95 5.15 0.29 10.63
N ILE A 96 5.88 -0.71 11.12
CA ILE A 96 5.29 -1.96 11.60
C ILE A 96 4.83 -1.76 13.05
N ILE A 97 3.51 -1.73 13.25
CA ILE A 97 2.89 -1.47 14.55
C ILE A 97 2.87 -2.74 15.41
N SER A 98 2.55 -3.89 14.82
CA SER A 98 2.56 -5.16 15.54
C SER A 98 2.78 -6.35 14.62
N VAL A 99 3.52 -7.34 15.13
CA VAL A 99 3.66 -8.66 14.56
C VAL A 99 3.11 -9.65 15.57
N ALA A 100 2.14 -10.45 15.17
CA ALA A 100 1.53 -11.47 16.01
C ALA A 100 1.70 -12.84 15.36
N CYS A 101 2.58 -13.66 15.91
CA CYS A 101 2.82 -15.03 15.49
C CYS A 101 2.03 -16.01 16.35
N ARG A 102 1.58 -17.10 15.74
CA ARG A 102 0.95 -18.23 16.40
C ARG A 102 1.67 -19.50 15.98
N GLU A 103 2.07 -20.29 16.97
CA GLU A 103 2.86 -21.50 16.73
C GLU A 103 2.02 -22.61 16.08
N THR A 104 0.77 -22.80 16.55
CA THR A 104 -0.12 -23.87 16.07
C THR A 104 -1.56 -23.39 15.94
N PRO A 105 -2.21 -23.44 14.76
CA PRO A 105 -1.56 -23.65 13.46
C PRO A 105 -0.62 -22.50 13.11
N PRO A 106 0.46 -22.78 12.36
CA PRO A 106 1.44 -21.75 11.99
C PRO A 106 0.77 -20.57 11.31
N SER A 107 0.88 -19.40 11.91
CA SER A 107 0.33 -18.21 11.32
C SER A 107 1.03 -16.95 11.83
N MET A 108 1.13 -15.96 10.97
CA MET A 108 1.65 -14.64 11.29
C MET A 108 0.67 -13.57 10.79
N THR A 109 0.40 -12.59 11.63
CA THR A 109 -0.39 -11.42 11.27
C THR A 109 0.44 -10.18 11.54
N VAL A 110 0.60 -9.36 10.53
CA VAL A 110 1.33 -8.10 10.64
C VAL A 110 0.39 -6.95 10.35
N THR A 111 0.44 -5.94 11.21
CA THR A 111 -0.30 -4.68 11.02
C THR A 111 0.67 -3.52 11.09
N GLY A 112 0.45 -2.53 10.27
CA GLY A 112 1.30 -1.36 10.20
C GLY A 112 0.71 -0.28 9.32
N ALA A 113 1.56 0.66 8.97
CA ALA A 113 1.27 1.72 8.02
C ALA A 113 2.37 1.76 6.95
N VAL A 114 1.98 2.10 5.74
CA VAL A 114 2.89 2.39 4.63
C VAL A 114 2.67 3.82 4.17
N THR A 115 3.76 4.55 4.01
CA THR A 115 3.77 5.94 3.55
C THR A 115 4.58 6.03 2.26
N PHE A 116 4.06 6.73 1.28
CA PHE A 116 4.75 7.00 0.02
C PHE A 116 4.41 8.39 -0.49
N ASP A 117 5.31 8.92 -1.32
CA ASP A 117 5.16 10.23 -1.89
C ASP A 117 4.07 10.22 -2.98
N THR A 118 3.30 11.28 -3.07
CA THR A 118 2.35 11.50 -4.16
C THR A 118 3.08 11.78 -5.47
N VAL A 119 2.43 11.61 -6.62
CA VAL A 119 3.01 11.94 -7.94
C VAL A 119 3.44 13.41 -7.98
N PHE A 120 2.68 14.26 -7.31
CA PHE A 120 2.94 15.69 -7.24
C PHE A 120 3.55 16.15 -5.91
N GLY A 121 4.09 15.23 -5.10
CA GLY A 121 4.72 15.51 -3.82
C GLY A 121 5.85 16.53 -3.88
N GLN A 122 6.53 16.63 -5.04
CA GLN A 122 7.52 17.69 -5.30
C GLN A 122 6.94 19.13 -5.26
N TYR A 123 5.61 19.27 -5.23
CA TYR A 123 4.90 20.54 -5.12
C TYR A 123 4.32 20.78 -3.72
N GLU A 124 4.94 20.22 -2.68
CA GLU A 124 4.52 20.35 -1.27
C GLU A 124 3.17 19.70 -0.94
N TRP A 125 2.77 18.68 -1.72
CA TRP A 125 1.64 17.84 -1.34
C TRP A 125 2.08 16.82 -0.31
N ASP A 126 1.25 16.62 0.71
CA ASP A 126 1.53 15.68 1.79
C ASP A 126 1.67 14.24 1.28
N ASP A 127 2.55 13.49 1.94
CA ASP A 127 2.68 12.06 1.71
C ASP A 127 1.38 11.32 2.04
N LEU A 128 1.11 10.27 1.29
CA LEU A 128 -0.04 9.41 1.56
C LEU A 128 0.37 8.27 2.48
N THR A 129 -0.41 8.10 3.56
CA THR A 129 -0.22 7.02 4.53
C THR A 129 -1.45 6.13 4.56
N PHE A 130 -1.24 4.83 4.39
CA PHE A 130 -2.28 3.81 4.47
C PHE A 130 -1.95 2.79 5.54
N THR A 131 -2.95 2.38 6.30
CA THR A 131 -2.81 1.25 7.22
C THR A 131 -2.98 -0.06 6.48
N PHE A 132 -2.21 -1.07 6.86
CA PHE A 132 -2.31 -2.40 6.28
C PHE A 132 -2.45 -3.48 7.36
N LYS A 133 -3.00 -4.60 6.94
CA LYS A 133 -3.03 -5.84 7.71
C LYS A 133 -2.84 -7.00 6.76
N VAL A 134 -1.71 -7.71 6.90
CA VAL A 134 -1.43 -8.93 6.14
C VAL A 134 -1.42 -10.14 7.07
N ARG A 135 -1.77 -11.29 6.54
CA ARG A 135 -1.81 -12.53 7.29
C ARG A 135 -1.35 -13.70 6.42
N ALA A 136 -0.42 -14.46 6.96
CA ALA A 136 -0.06 -15.78 6.45
C ALA A 136 -0.56 -16.86 7.40
N THR A 137 -1.05 -17.96 6.85
CA THR A 137 -1.47 -19.13 7.63
C THR A 137 -1.10 -20.37 6.84
N ASN A 138 -0.43 -21.29 7.47
CA ASN A 138 -0.16 -22.60 6.90
C ASN A 138 -1.09 -23.61 7.61
N TYR A 139 -1.85 -24.36 6.84
CA TYR A 139 -2.70 -25.43 7.32
C TYR A 139 -2.06 -26.76 6.93
N ASP A 140 -2.06 -27.72 7.87
CA ASP A 140 -1.78 -29.10 7.51
C ASP A 140 -2.87 -29.57 6.53
N LEU A 141 -2.46 -30.12 5.40
CA LEU A 141 -3.38 -30.77 4.47
C LEU A 141 -3.57 -32.19 4.99
N ASP A 142 -4.74 -32.47 5.56
CA ASP A 142 -5.20 -33.81 5.89
C ASP A 142 -5.18 -34.77 4.70
#